data_9d2c1fb2cad94282e6e7ba4327a46fa1
#
_entry.id   9d2c1fb2cad94282e6e7ba4327a46fa1
#
_cell.length_a   1.000
_cell.length_b   1.000
_cell.length_c   1.000
_cell.angle_alpha   90.00
_cell.angle_beta   90.00
_cell.angle_gamma   90.00
#
_symmetry.space_group_name_H-M   'P 1'
#
loop_
_entity.id
_entity.type
_entity.pdbx_description
1 polymer ?
#
loop_
_entity_poly.entity_id
_entity_poly.type
_entity_poly.pdbx_seq_one_letter_code
_entity_poly.pdbx_strand_id
1 'polypeptide(L)'
;ILMSCTQKHTRYRIGVSQCSDDEWRHKMNNEIVREALFYDGVEVEIRTAKDNNRNQIADIKYFIDKKVDLLIVAPNEAAAITPVVEKAYRQGIPVVVIDRKILSDKYTAFVGADNYEIGKDVGQYILNRLHGKGKVLEITGLEGSTPAMERHKGLTDVLKEEPGIEITASVDGAWLQSVAGEKMDSVFQTNKNIDLVFAQNDRMAIGAYLSARQQQLEKEMLFVGIDALPGKEYGVEQIINGVLDATFIYPTGGDKVVQVAMDILEKRPYERDTKLSTALVDKTNARVMQLQTDHITEQDGKIERLNNQVNEYLSRYSAQTMFL
;
A
#
# COMPACT_ATOMS: atom_id res chain seq x y z
N ILE A 1 6.95 49.68 14.54
CA ILE A 1 6.08 48.67 13.94
C ILE A 1 6.88 47.38 13.92
N LEU A 2 6.61 46.48 14.85
CA LEU A 2 7.25 45.18 14.95
C LEU A 2 6.69 44.29 13.82
N MET A 3 7.49 44.01 12.79
CA MET A 3 7.23 42.91 11.87
C MET A 3 7.42 41.61 12.66
N SER A 4 6.34 41.02 13.09
CA SER A 4 6.35 39.62 13.54
C SER A 4 6.52 38.77 12.30
N CYS A 5 7.75 38.37 11.98
CA CYS A 5 7.97 37.14 11.23
C CYS A 5 7.35 36.03 12.07
N THR A 6 6.16 35.58 11.72
CA THR A 6 5.58 34.38 12.27
C THR A 6 6.48 33.23 11.84
N GLN A 7 7.50 32.96 12.64
CA GLN A 7 8.26 31.73 12.59
C GLN A 7 7.22 30.62 12.77
N LYS A 8 7.01 29.81 11.73
CA LYS A 8 6.09 28.68 11.78
C LYS A 8 6.58 27.79 12.93
N HIS A 9 5.89 27.84 14.07
CA HIS A 9 6.32 27.08 15.24
C HIS A 9 5.98 25.60 15.01
N THR A 10 7.01 24.79 14.76
CA THR A 10 6.83 23.33 14.66
C THR A 10 6.44 22.80 16.02
N ARG A 11 5.23 22.23 16.09
CA ARG A 11 4.68 21.63 17.30
C ARG A 11 5.05 20.17 17.41
N TYR A 12 4.95 19.44 16.28
CA TYR A 12 5.27 18.00 16.21
C TYR A 12 6.07 17.69 14.95
N ARG A 13 7.04 16.78 15.09
CA ARG A 13 7.81 16.19 13.99
C ARG A 13 7.49 14.73 13.88
N ILE A 14 6.95 14.32 12.73
CA ILE A 14 6.61 12.93 12.42
C ILE A 14 7.63 12.42 11.40
N GLY A 15 8.36 11.37 11.78
CA GLY A 15 9.21 10.63 10.85
C GLY A 15 8.41 9.51 10.19
N VAL A 16 8.60 9.32 8.88
CA VAL A 16 7.98 8.22 8.13
C VAL A 16 9.06 7.41 7.44
N SER A 17 9.16 6.13 7.78
CA SER A 17 10.08 5.17 7.15
C SER A 17 9.30 4.25 6.22
N GLN A 18 9.43 4.49 4.91
CA GLN A 18 8.85 3.67 3.85
C GLN A 18 9.80 2.57 3.39
N CYS A 19 9.26 1.39 3.13
CA CYS A 19 10.06 0.24 2.69
C CYS A 19 10.43 0.32 1.20
N SER A 20 9.52 0.72 0.32
CA SER A 20 9.67 0.70 -1.14
C SER A 20 9.27 2.03 -1.78
N ASP A 21 9.50 2.14 -3.09
CA ASP A 21 9.33 3.36 -3.89
C ASP A 21 8.50 3.03 -5.15
N ASP A 22 7.25 2.63 -4.93
CA ASP A 22 6.29 2.28 -5.97
C ASP A 22 5.05 3.20 -5.93
N GLU A 23 4.16 3.06 -6.90
CA GLU A 23 2.98 3.92 -7.04
C GLU A 23 2.01 3.78 -5.85
N TRP A 24 1.90 2.57 -5.28
CA TRP A 24 1.05 2.36 -4.10
C TRP A 24 1.62 3.11 -2.88
N ARG A 25 2.96 3.10 -2.73
CA ARG A 25 3.66 3.89 -1.69
C ARG A 25 3.59 5.39 -1.94
N HIS A 26 3.70 5.82 -3.20
CA HIS A 26 3.53 7.23 -3.55
C HIS A 26 2.13 7.73 -3.19
N LYS A 27 1.08 6.93 -3.45
CA LYS A 27 -0.28 7.26 -3.02
C LYS A 27 -0.37 7.39 -1.50
N MET A 28 0.16 6.44 -0.73
CA MET A 28 0.21 6.51 0.73
C MET A 28 0.94 7.76 1.23
N ASN A 29 2.12 8.04 0.66
CA ASN A 29 2.92 9.21 1.05
C ASN A 29 2.18 10.53 0.77
N ASN A 30 1.50 10.63 -0.37
CA ASN A 30 0.69 11.80 -0.72
C ASN A 30 -0.49 11.98 0.24
N GLU A 31 -1.15 10.91 0.65
CA GLU A 31 -2.22 10.93 1.66
C GLU A 31 -1.68 11.38 3.02
N ILE A 32 -0.52 10.87 3.46
CA ILE A 32 0.14 11.28 4.71
C ILE A 32 0.43 12.78 4.69
N VAL A 33 1.07 13.28 3.63
CA VAL A 33 1.42 14.70 3.51
C VAL A 33 0.17 15.58 3.47
N ARG A 34 -0.84 15.18 2.69
CA ARG A 34 -2.10 15.92 2.58
C ARG A 34 -2.86 15.98 3.91
N GLU A 35 -2.99 14.87 4.60
CA GLU A 35 -3.67 14.82 5.89
C GLU A 35 -2.94 15.65 6.95
N ALA A 36 -1.61 15.61 6.95
CA ALA A 36 -0.82 16.41 7.88
C ALA A 36 -1.04 17.94 7.74
N LEU A 37 -1.43 18.41 6.55
CA LEU A 37 -1.72 19.83 6.32
C LEU A 37 -2.96 20.34 7.09
N PHE A 38 -3.83 19.45 7.55
CA PHE A 38 -4.97 19.83 8.38
C PHE A 38 -4.61 20.11 9.86
N TYR A 39 -3.34 19.89 10.23
CA TYR A 39 -2.86 20.06 11.61
C TYR A 39 -1.77 21.14 11.68
N ASP A 40 -2.05 22.21 12.42
CA ASP A 40 -1.09 23.30 12.56
C ASP A 40 0.19 22.89 13.28
N GLY A 41 1.34 23.26 12.71
CA GLY A 41 2.65 23.02 13.30
C GLY A 41 3.13 21.58 13.21
N VAL A 42 2.53 20.75 12.35
CA VAL A 42 3.00 19.39 12.08
C VAL A 42 3.97 19.40 10.90
N GLU A 43 5.15 18.83 11.11
CA GLU A 43 6.15 18.57 10.07
C GLU A 43 6.27 17.06 9.85
N VAL A 44 6.22 16.64 8.59
CA VAL A 44 6.39 15.24 8.18
C VAL A 44 7.66 15.12 7.34
N GLU A 45 8.57 14.24 7.75
CA GLU A 45 9.74 13.85 6.95
C GLU A 45 9.62 12.39 6.54
N ILE A 46 9.62 12.12 5.23
CA ILE A 46 9.50 10.77 4.67
C ILE A 46 10.86 10.34 4.13
N ARG A 47 11.31 9.15 4.51
CA ARG A 47 12.49 8.49 3.97
C ARG A 47 12.10 7.15 3.39
N THR A 48 12.62 6.85 2.20
CA THR A 48 12.27 5.65 1.43
C THR A 48 13.49 4.74 1.28
N ALA A 49 13.37 3.52 1.77
CA ALA A 49 14.45 2.54 1.80
C ALA A 49 14.72 1.83 0.47
N LYS A 50 13.79 1.91 -0.49
CA LYS A 50 13.91 1.29 -1.83
C LYS A 50 14.20 -0.21 -1.75
N ASP A 51 13.32 -0.94 -1.05
CA ASP A 51 13.38 -2.40 -0.86
C ASP A 51 14.67 -2.92 -0.20
N ASN A 52 15.34 -2.06 0.57
CA ASN A 52 16.61 -2.39 1.21
C ASN A 52 16.51 -2.28 2.73
N ASN A 53 16.64 -3.41 3.43
CA ASN A 53 16.57 -3.46 4.90
C ASN A 53 17.64 -2.61 5.59
N ARG A 54 18.87 -2.55 5.05
CA ARG A 54 19.97 -1.74 5.64
C ARG A 54 19.65 -0.25 5.56
N ASN A 55 19.10 0.20 4.42
CA ASN A 55 18.66 1.57 4.25
C ASN A 55 17.53 1.88 5.24
N GLN A 56 16.54 1.00 5.39
CA GLN A 56 15.43 1.22 6.31
C GLN A 56 15.88 1.26 7.76
N ILE A 57 16.80 0.39 8.16
CA ILE A 57 17.38 0.43 9.51
C ILE A 57 18.11 1.75 9.73
N ALA A 58 18.86 2.27 8.74
CA ALA A 58 19.55 3.55 8.82
C ALA A 58 18.56 4.72 8.92
N ASP A 59 17.47 4.69 8.14
CA ASP A 59 16.43 5.71 8.18
C ASP A 59 15.71 5.76 9.54
N ILE A 60 15.37 4.61 10.11
CA ILE A 60 14.76 4.55 11.44
C ILE A 60 15.73 5.06 12.52
N LYS A 61 17.01 4.67 12.45
CA LYS A 61 18.03 5.20 13.37
C LYS A 61 18.18 6.73 13.27
N TYR A 62 18.16 7.26 12.04
CA TYR A 62 18.18 8.70 11.81
C TYR A 62 17.00 9.41 12.52
N PHE A 63 15.78 8.88 12.44
CA PHE A 63 14.64 9.45 13.15
C PHE A 63 14.75 9.31 14.67
N ILE A 64 15.32 8.21 15.16
CA ILE A 64 15.62 8.04 16.59
C ILE A 64 16.59 9.12 17.07
N ASP A 65 17.68 9.34 16.33
CA ASP A 65 18.72 10.31 16.68
C ASP A 65 18.21 11.75 16.58
N LYS A 66 17.31 12.03 15.64
CA LYS A 66 16.59 13.31 15.52
C LYS A 66 15.55 13.53 16.62
N LYS A 67 15.23 12.49 17.39
CA LYS A 67 14.21 12.54 18.45
C LYS A 67 12.87 13.06 17.91
N VAL A 68 12.38 12.44 16.82
CA VAL A 68 11.04 12.75 16.30
C VAL A 68 9.99 12.49 17.38
N ASP A 69 8.90 13.24 17.34
CA ASP A 69 7.81 13.11 18.33
C ASP A 69 6.99 11.84 18.11
N LEU A 70 6.95 11.34 16.88
CA LEU A 70 6.33 10.06 16.50
C LEU A 70 6.98 9.50 15.23
N LEU A 71 7.04 8.17 15.16
CA LEU A 71 7.59 7.45 14.02
C LEU A 71 6.49 6.58 13.39
N ILE A 72 6.28 6.74 12.08
CA ILE A 72 5.44 5.86 11.25
C ILE A 72 6.38 4.93 10.49
N VAL A 73 6.13 3.62 10.52
CA VAL A 73 6.97 2.62 9.85
C VAL A 73 6.13 1.66 9.02
N ALA A 74 6.44 1.58 7.72
CA ALA A 74 6.02 0.50 6.85
C ALA A 74 7.19 -0.48 6.67
N PRO A 75 7.27 -1.61 7.42
CA PRO A 75 8.47 -2.45 7.41
C PRO A 75 8.68 -3.15 6.07
N ASN A 76 9.93 -3.28 5.60
CA ASN A 76 10.23 -4.07 4.41
C ASN A 76 10.11 -5.57 4.71
N GLU A 77 11.02 -6.12 5.48
CA GLU A 77 10.93 -7.48 5.99
C GLU A 77 10.79 -7.47 7.51
N ALA A 78 9.79 -8.18 8.01
CA ALA A 78 9.43 -8.11 9.43
C ALA A 78 10.60 -8.46 10.37
N ALA A 79 11.33 -9.55 10.08
CA ALA A 79 12.44 -10.02 10.92
C ALA A 79 13.59 -9.00 10.99
N ALA A 80 13.94 -8.38 9.86
CA ALA A 80 15.05 -7.44 9.77
C ALA A 80 14.75 -6.10 10.45
N ILE A 81 13.49 -5.65 10.39
CA ILE A 81 13.09 -4.32 10.84
C ILE A 81 12.60 -4.30 12.29
N THR A 82 12.07 -5.42 12.81
CA THR A 82 11.58 -5.52 14.19
C THR A 82 12.58 -4.96 15.23
N PRO A 83 13.88 -5.33 15.24
CA PRO A 83 14.78 -4.88 16.31
C PRO A 83 14.96 -3.37 16.39
N VAL A 84 15.03 -2.67 15.24
CA VAL A 84 15.21 -1.22 15.24
C VAL A 84 13.94 -0.47 15.59
N VAL A 85 12.77 -1.02 15.23
CA VAL A 85 11.46 -0.48 15.66
C VAL A 85 11.31 -0.61 17.18
N GLU A 86 11.61 -1.78 17.74
CA GLU A 86 11.62 -1.97 19.19
C GLU A 86 12.57 -1.00 19.91
N LYS A 87 13.73 -0.71 19.30
CA LYS A 87 14.66 0.29 19.86
C LYS A 87 14.00 1.66 19.96
N ALA A 88 13.33 2.13 18.90
CA ALA A 88 12.61 3.41 18.91
C ALA A 88 11.54 3.41 20.01
N TYR A 89 10.71 2.37 20.07
CA TYR A 89 9.65 2.23 21.07
C TYR A 89 10.19 2.25 22.51
N ARG A 90 11.27 1.50 22.80
CA ARG A 90 11.90 1.46 24.13
C ARG A 90 12.54 2.79 24.53
N GLN A 91 12.89 3.64 23.58
CA GLN A 91 13.37 5.00 23.84
C GLN A 91 12.26 6.02 24.07
N GLY A 92 11.00 5.55 24.09
CA GLY A 92 9.84 6.39 24.36
C GLY A 92 9.29 7.14 23.16
N ILE A 93 9.76 6.83 21.93
CA ILE A 93 9.17 7.37 20.70
C ILE A 93 7.92 6.54 20.38
N PRO A 94 6.72 7.13 20.33
CA PRO A 94 5.54 6.44 19.85
C PRO A 94 5.76 5.94 18.42
N VAL A 95 5.44 4.67 18.16
CA VAL A 95 5.59 4.05 16.84
C VAL A 95 4.24 3.60 16.32
N VAL A 96 3.84 4.10 15.17
CA VAL A 96 2.69 3.58 14.42
C VAL A 96 3.21 2.74 13.26
N VAL A 97 2.89 1.46 13.28
CA VAL A 97 3.21 0.53 12.20
C VAL A 97 2.08 0.58 11.18
N ILE A 98 2.40 0.69 9.89
CA ILE A 98 1.40 0.78 8.83
C ILE A 98 1.61 -0.31 7.78
N ASP A 99 0.50 -0.82 7.21
CA ASP A 99 0.47 -1.80 6.12
C ASP A 99 1.05 -3.17 6.52
N ARG A 100 2.36 -3.25 6.67
CA ARG A 100 3.08 -4.47 7.06
C ARG A 100 3.35 -4.46 8.57
N LYS A 101 3.31 -5.63 9.19
CA LYS A 101 3.55 -5.80 10.63
C LYS A 101 5.02 -6.09 10.93
N ILE A 102 5.42 -5.88 12.18
CA ILE A 102 6.65 -6.39 12.77
C ILE A 102 6.38 -7.69 13.55
N LEU A 103 7.43 -8.42 13.94
CA LEU A 103 7.33 -9.68 14.72
C LEU A 103 7.31 -9.43 16.24
N SER A 104 6.73 -8.32 16.68
CA SER A 104 6.73 -7.90 18.09
C SER A 104 5.50 -7.07 18.38
N ASP A 105 5.13 -6.98 19.63
CA ASP A 105 4.08 -6.11 20.15
C ASP A 105 4.61 -4.74 20.64
N LYS A 106 5.89 -4.44 20.41
CA LYS A 106 6.56 -3.21 20.82
C LYS A 106 6.34 -2.10 19.80
N TYR A 107 5.09 -1.67 19.68
CA TYR A 107 4.62 -0.50 18.92
C TYR A 107 3.40 0.11 19.60
N THR A 108 3.09 1.34 19.28
CA THR A 108 1.98 2.08 19.89
C THR A 108 0.66 1.75 19.24
N ALA A 109 0.61 1.78 17.89
CA ALA A 109 -0.58 1.42 17.12
C ALA A 109 -0.21 0.81 15.78
N PHE A 110 -1.18 0.11 15.17
CA PHE A 110 -1.11 -0.44 13.83
C PHE A 110 -2.29 0.08 12.98
N VAL A 111 -2.01 0.41 11.72
CA VAL A 111 -3.01 0.77 10.72
C VAL A 111 -2.80 -0.08 9.47
N GLY A 112 -3.79 -0.85 9.06
CA GLY A 112 -3.67 -1.68 7.86
C GLY A 112 -4.87 -2.58 7.62
N ALA A 113 -4.92 -3.23 6.47
CA ALA A 113 -5.93 -4.22 6.16
C ALA A 113 -5.60 -5.58 6.80
N ASP A 114 -6.60 -6.45 6.92
CA ASP A 114 -6.43 -7.81 7.38
C ASP A 114 -6.02 -8.72 6.22
N ASN A 115 -4.73 -8.91 6.04
CA ASN A 115 -4.20 -9.67 4.92
C ASN A 115 -4.57 -11.17 4.94
N TYR A 116 -4.81 -11.73 6.12
CA TYR A 116 -5.29 -13.09 6.22
C TYR A 116 -6.74 -13.21 5.70
N GLU A 117 -7.62 -12.29 6.09
CA GLU A 117 -8.99 -12.27 5.57
C GLU A 117 -9.01 -11.99 4.06
N ILE A 118 -8.16 -11.08 3.55
CA ILE A 118 -8.03 -10.86 2.10
C ILE A 118 -7.63 -12.15 1.39
N GLY A 119 -6.67 -12.91 1.93
CA GLY A 119 -6.29 -14.21 1.38
C GLY A 119 -7.45 -15.19 1.34
N LYS A 120 -8.30 -15.21 2.37
CA LYS A 120 -9.52 -16.02 2.41
C LYS A 120 -10.55 -15.57 1.37
N ASP A 121 -10.76 -14.27 1.23
CA ASP A 121 -11.68 -13.71 0.23
C ASP A 121 -11.26 -14.08 -1.19
N VAL A 122 -9.95 -14.02 -1.47
CA VAL A 122 -9.37 -14.50 -2.73
C VAL A 122 -9.64 -16.00 -2.92
N GLY A 123 -9.40 -16.81 -1.90
CA GLY A 123 -9.68 -18.25 -1.93
C GLY A 123 -11.15 -18.52 -2.25
N GLN A 124 -12.06 -17.82 -1.61
CA GLN A 124 -13.50 -17.96 -1.85
C GLN A 124 -13.89 -17.49 -3.28
N TYR A 125 -13.29 -16.41 -3.77
CA TYR A 125 -13.47 -15.98 -5.16
C TYR A 125 -13.02 -17.05 -6.14
N ILE A 126 -11.85 -17.65 -5.94
CA ILE A 126 -11.29 -18.72 -6.78
C ILE A 126 -12.23 -19.93 -6.81
N LEU A 127 -12.72 -20.38 -5.64
CA LEU A 127 -13.68 -21.48 -5.54
C LEU A 127 -14.95 -21.22 -6.37
N ASN A 128 -15.51 -20.05 -6.22
CA ASN A 128 -16.70 -19.65 -6.94
C ASN A 128 -16.45 -19.55 -8.45
N ARG A 129 -15.31 -18.99 -8.83
CA ARG A 129 -14.96 -18.70 -10.22
C ARG A 129 -14.61 -19.97 -11.02
N LEU A 130 -13.97 -20.93 -10.36
CA LEU A 130 -13.61 -22.23 -10.94
C LEU A 130 -14.64 -23.34 -10.63
N HIS A 131 -15.76 -23.01 -9.99
CA HIS A 131 -16.82 -23.97 -9.61
C HIS A 131 -16.27 -25.17 -8.83
N GLY A 132 -15.33 -24.91 -7.92
CA GLY A 132 -14.72 -25.90 -7.03
C GLY A 132 -13.74 -26.87 -7.68
N LYS A 133 -13.32 -26.62 -8.94
CA LYS A 133 -12.36 -27.50 -9.65
C LYS A 133 -11.45 -26.73 -10.58
N GLY A 134 -10.15 -26.87 -10.41
CA GLY A 134 -9.16 -26.24 -11.29
C GLY A 134 -7.76 -26.19 -10.71
N LYS A 135 -6.84 -25.68 -11.52
CA LYS A 135 -5.43 -25.53 -11.21
C LYS A 135 -5.06 -24.07 -11.06
N VAL A 136 -4.55 -23.74 -9.90
CA VAL A 136 -4.19 -22.36 -9.51
C VAL A 136 -2.69 -22.26 -9.39
N LEU A 137 -2.12 -21.17 -9.93
CA LEU A 137 -0.75 -20.76 -9.63
C LEU A 137 -0.78 -19.51 -8.79
N GLU A 138 -0.02 -19.48 -7.70
CA GLU A 138 0.14 -18.29 -6.86
C GLU A 138 1.46 -17.58 -7.16
N ILE A 139 1.43 -16.26 -7.26
CA ILE A 139 2.63 -15.39 -7.27
C ILE A 139 2.60 -14.59 -5.96
N THR A 140 3.48 -14.96 -5.03
CA THR A 140 3.58 -14.29 -3.74
C THR A 140 4.33 -12.98 -3.84
N GLY A 141 4.10 -12.10 -2.87
CA GLY A 141 4.95 -10.94 -2.67
C GLY A 141 6.29 -11.30 -2.04
N LEU A 142 7.06 -10.26 -1.67
CA LEU A 142 8.38 -10.41 -1.07
C LEU A 142 8.35 -11.37 0.12
N GLU A 143 9.17 -12.40 0.07
CA GLU A 143 9.37 -13.33 1.18
C GLU A 143 9.80 -12.56 2.45
N GLY A 144 9.24 -12.92 3.60
CA GLY A 144 9.50 -12.25 4.87
C GLY A 144 8.65 -10.99 5.12
N SER A 145 7.85 -10.52 4.15
CA SER A 145 6.83 -9.51 4.40
C SER A 145 5.54 -10.11 4.92
N THR A 146 4.95 -9.49 5.95
CA THR A 146 3.74 -10.06 6.60
C THR A 146 2.53 -10.17 5.67
N PRO A 147 2.25 -9.22 4.75
CA PRO A 147 1.16 -9.39 3.80
C PRO A 147 1.31 -10.63 2.92
N ALA A 148 2.53 -10.94 2.45
CA ALA A 148 2.76 -12.10 1.62
C ALA A 148 2.46 -13.41 2.38
N MET A 149 2.93 -13.52 3.61
CA MET A 149 2.70 -14.69 4.46
C MET A 149 1.22 -14.83 4.84
N GLU A 150 0.56 -13.75 5.24
CA GLU A 150 -0.83 -13.76 5.68
C GLU A 150 -1.80 -14.05 4.52
N ARG A 151 -1.59 -13.43 3.33
CA ARG A 151 -2.40 -13.72 2.12
C ARG A 151 -2.26 -15.16 1.68
N HIS A 152 -1.03 -15.69 1.64
CA HIS A 152 -0.79 -17.10 1.32
C HIS A 152 -1.49 -18.03 2.32
N LYS A 153 -1.38 -17.73 3.61
CA LYS A 153 -2.04 -18.54 4.64
C LYS A 153 -3.57 -18.50 4.50
N GLY A 154 -4.16 -17.34 4.31
CA GLY A 154 -5.61 -17.20 4.13
C GLY A 154 -6.11 -17.96 2.91
N LEU A 155 -5.43 -17.82 1.77
CA LEU A 155 -5.72 -18.54 0.54
C LEU A 155 -5.66 -20.07 0.76
N THR A 156 -4.55 -20.56 1.30
CA THR A 156 -4.34 -21.99 1.48
C THR A 156 -5.28 -22.60 2.51
N ASP A 157 -5.64 -21.87 3.56
CA ASP A 157 -6.62 -22.32 4.56
C ASP A 157 -8.02 -22.53 3.98
N VAL A 158 -8.41 -21.74 2.98
CA VAL A 158 -9.68 -21.94 2.25
C VAL A 158 -9.56 -23.09 1.26
N LEU A 159 -8.51 -23.11 0.44
CA LEU A 159 -8.42 -24.06 -0.68
C LEU A 159 -8.10 -25.51 -0.24
N LYS A 160 -7.47 -25.72 0.92
CA LYS A 160 -7.19 -27.07 1.44
C LYS A 160 -8.45 -27.89 1.77
N GLU A 161 -9.57 -27.22 2.03
CA GLU A 161 -10.84 -27.90 2.31
C GLU A 161 -11.57 -28.31 1.01
N GLU A 162 -11.05 -27.92 -0.15
CA GLU A 162 -11.65 -28.13 -1.47
C GLU A 162 -10.74 -28.95 -2.38
N PRO A 163 -10.81 -30.25 -2.33
CA PRO A 163 -9.87 -31.15 -3.01
C PRO A 163 -9.92 -31.05 -4.55
N GLY A 164 -10.92 -30.39 -5.11
CA GLY A 164 -11.02 -30.12 -6.54
C GLY A 164 -10.11 -28.98 -7.04
N ILE A 165 -9.59 -28.15 -6.14
CA ILE A 165 -8.67 -27.05 -6.47
C ILE A 165 -7.25 -27.45 -6.08
N GLU A 166 -6.34 -27.36 -7.03
CA GLU A 166 -4.92 -27.65 -6.83
C GLU A 166 -4.10 -26.36 -6.99
N ILE A 167 -3.32 -26.00 -5.95
CA ILE A 167 -2.27 -24.99 -6.10
C ILE A 167 -1.05 -25.70 -6.69
N THR A 168 -0.83 -25.54 -7.99
CA THR A 168 0.21 -26.27 -8.76
C THR A 168 1.61 -25.74 -8.49
N ALA A 169 1.73 -24.44 -8.17
CA ALA A 169 2.97 -23.79 -7.80
C ALA A 169 2.70 -22.49 -7.04
N SER A 170 3.68 -22.10 -6.20
CA SER A 170 3.77 -20.79 -5.60
C SER A 170 5.16 -20.23 -5.89
N VAL A 171 5.24 -19.05 -6.49
CA VAL A 171 6.50 -18.41 -6.90
C VAL A 171 6.62 -17.02 -6.31
N ASP A 172 7.81 -16.64 -5.85
CA ASP A 172 8.06 -15.31 -5.31
C ASP A 172 8.22 -14.29 -6.45
N GLY A 173 7.32 -13.32 -6.53
CA GLY A 173 7.35 -12.19 -7.45
C GLY A 173 7.93 -10.91 -6.85
N ALA A 174 8.31 -10.94 -5.57
CA ALA A 174 8.97 -9.84 -4.84
C ALA A 174 8.23 -8.48 -4.92
N TRP A 175 6.92 -8.48 -5.13
CA TRP A 175 6.07 -7.33 -5.42
C TRP A 175 6.31 -6.65 -6.79
N LEU A 176 7.21 -7.20 -7.64
CA LEU A 176 7.68 -6.58 -8.87
C LEU A 176 7.06 -7.24 -10.11
N GLN A 177 6.52 -6.41 -11.00
CA GLN A 177 5.92 -6.84 -12.27
C GLN A 177 6.92 -7.62 -13.14
N SER A 178 8.17 -7.13 -13.25
CA SER A 178 9.22 -7.76 -14.06
C SER A 178 9.60 -9.13 -13.53
N VAL A 179 9.78 -9.25 -12.21
CA VAL A 179 10.12 -10.52 -11.55
C VAL A 179 9.00 -11.54 -11.74
N ALA A 180 7.74 -11.13 -11.55
CA ALA A 180 6.60 -12.00 -11.80
C ALA A 180 6.54 -12.47 -13.27
N GLY A 181 6.77 -11.58 -14.22
CA GLY A 181 6.85 -11.93 -15.63
C GLY A 181 7.93 -12.97 -15.93
N GLU A 182 9.16 -12.75 -15.47
CA GLU A 182 10.29 -13.68 -15.64
C GLU A 182 10.02 -15.05 -15.01
N LYS A 183 9.40 -15.07 -13.80
CA LYS A 183 9.00 -16.33 -13.16
C LYS A 183 7.96 -17.06 -13.99
N MET A 184 6.97 -16.35 -14.51
CA MET A 184 5.93 -16.95 -15.35
C MET A 184 6.46 -17.44 -16.70
N ASP A 185 7.41 -16.73 -17.32
CA ASP A 185 8.09 -17.22 -18.52
C ASP A 185 8.73 -18.60 -18.27
N SER A 186 9.37 -18.77 -17.12
CA SER A 186 9.97 -20.04 -16.71
C SER A 186 8.93 -21.12 -16.41
N VAL A 187 7.83 -20.77 -15.74
CA VAL A 187 6.74 -21.71 -15.45
C VAL A 187 6.09 -22.22 -16.73
N PHE A 188 5.78 -21.34 -17.68
CA PHE A 188 5.11 -21.72 -18.91
C PHE A 188 5.94 -22.61 -19.86
N GLN A 189 7.26 -22.70 -19.63
CA GLN A 189 8.11 -23.67 -20.34
C GLN A 189 7.81 -25.11 -19.92
N THR A 190 7.36 -25.33 -18.70
CA THR A 190 7.17 -26.66 -18.11
C THR A 190 5.71 -26.97 -17.75
N ASN A 191 4.92 -25.96 -17.46
CA ASN A 191 3.52 -26.11 -17.05
C ASN A 191 2.64 -25.02 -17.68
N LYS A 192 1.80 -25.44 -18.64
CA LYS A 192 0.79 -24.58 -19.29
C LYS A 192 -0.64 -24.89 -18.82
N ASN A 193 -0.81 -25.93 -18.02
CA ASN A 193 -2.11 -26.37 -17.53
C ASN A 193 -2.45 -25.65 -16.22
N ILE A 194 -2.82 -24.38 -16.34
CA ILE A 194 -3.18 -23.47 -15.26
C ILE A 194 -4.50 -22.81 -15.64
N ASP A 195 -5.51 -22.89 -14.77
CA ASP A 195 -6.82 -22.28 -15.00
C ASP A 195 -6.89 -20.85 -14.46
N LEU A 196 -6.12 -20.54 -13.40
CA LEU A 196 -6.09 -19.23 -12.78
C LEU A 196 -4.71 -18.92 -12.19
N VAL A 197 -4.23 -17.72 -12.47
CA VAL A 197 -3.07 -17.12 -11.81
C VAL A 197 -3.55 -16.10 -10.80
N PHE A 198 -3.26 -16.33 -9.54
CA PHE A 198 -3.42 -15.34 -8.48
C PHE A 198 -2.07 -14.73 -8.14
N ALA A 199 -1.95 -13.43 -8.29
CA ALA A 199 -0.80 -12.69 -7.82
C ALA A 199 -1.18 -11.79 -6.64
N GLN A 200 -0.33 -11.72 -5.66
CA GLN A 200 -0.61 -11.00 -4.42
C GLN A 200 -0.57 -9.47 -4.57
N ASN A 201 -0.29 -8.95 -5.78
CA ASN A 201 -0.64 -7.58 -6.17
C ASN A 201 -0.95 -7.50 -7.68
N ASP A 202 -1.59 -6.39 -8.10
CA ASP A 202 -2.01 -6.18 -9.49
C ASP A 202 -0.84 -6.11 -10.46
N ARG A 203 0.27 -5.50 -10.06
CA ARG A 203 1.46 -5.39 -10.93
C ARG A 203 2.05 -6.75 -11.28
N MET A 204 2.14 -7.65 -10.31
CA MET A 204 2.58 -9.02 -10.57
C MET A 204 1.57 -9.78 -11.43
N ALA A 205 0.26 -9.58 -11.22
CA ALA A 205 -0.77 -10.18 -12.05
C ALA A 205 -0.67 -9.70 -13.51
N ILE A 206 -0.42 -8.41 -13.73
CA ILE A 206 -0.17 -7.83 -15.05
C ILE A 206 1.10 -8.44 -15.67
N GLY A 207 2.18 -8.59 -14.89
CA GLY A 207 3.40 -9.25 -15.34
C GLY A 207 3.15 -10.68 -15.83
N ALA A 208 2.35 -11.45 -15.07
CA ALA A 208 1.94 -12.79 -15.43
C ALA A 208 1.09 -12.82 -16.71
N TYR A 209 0.13 -11.91 -16.84
CA TYR A 209 -0.68 -11.77 -18.05
C TYR A 209 0.19 -11.47 -19.29
N LEU A 210 1.15 -10.54 -19.18
CA LEU A 210 2.03 -10.19 -20.29
C LEU A 210 2.90 -11.37 -20.73
N SER A 211 3.42 -12.17 -19.78
CA SER A 211 4.13 -13.41 -20.07
C SER A 211 3.23 -14.43 -20.79
N ALA A 212 2.01 -14.65 -20.28
CA ALA A 212 1.04 -15.53 -20.93
C ALA A 212 0.71 -15.07 -22.35
N ARG A 213 0.50 -13.76 -22.56
CA ARG A 213 0.20 -13.16 -23.86
C ARG A 213 1.32 -13.36 -24.88
N GLN A 214 2.58 -13.25 -24.48
CA GLN A 214 3.72 -13.51 -25.35
C GLN A 214 3.72 -14.96 -25.88
N GLN A 215 3.16 -15.89 -25.10
CA GLN A 215 3.05 -17.30 -25.42
C GLN A 215 1.65 -17.70 -25.96
N GLN A 216 0.75 -16.73 -26.18
CA GLN A 216 -0.63 -16.90 -26.65
C GLN A 216 -1.48 -17.78 -25.71
N LEU A 217 -1.22 -17.67 -24.40
CA LEU A 217 -1.90 -18.42 -23.34
C LEU A 217 -2.88 -17.55 -22.52
N GLU A 218 -2.94 -16.25 -22.77
CA GLU A 218 -3.69 -15.29 -21.94
C GLU A 218 -5.22 -15.53 -21.94
N LYS A 219 -5.72 -16.27 -22.92
CA LYS A 219 -7.14 -16.63 -23.02
C LYS A 219 -7.49 -17.96 -22.38
N GLU A 220 -6.48 -18.73 -22.01
CA GLU A 220 -6.64 -20.07 -21.44
C GLU A 220 -6.77 -20.02 -19.91
N MET A 221 -6.51 -18.86 -19.27
CA MET A 221 -6.48 -18.72 -17.85
C MET A 221 -7.03 -17.37 -17.37
N LEU A 222 -7.40 -17.30 -16.08
CA LEU A 222 -7.84 -16.10 -15.42
C LEU A 222 -6.70 -15.44 -14.65
N PHE A 223 -6.75 -14.11 -14.47
CA PHE A 223 -5.73 -13.36 -13.73
C PHE A 223 -6.40 -12.55 -12.62
N VAL A 224 -5.95 -12.76 -11.40
CA VAL A 224 -6.48 -12.11 -10.19
C VAL A 224 -5.35 -11.41 -9.44
N GLY A 225 -5.58 -10.17 -9.03
CA GLY A 225 -4.64 -9.35 -8.28
C GLY A 225 -5.17 -8.87 -6.94
N ILE A 226 -4.42 -7.99 -6.31
CA ILE A 226 -4.78 -7.21 -5.14
C ILE A 226 -4.17 -5.81 -5.35
N ASP A 227 -4.80 -4.78 -4.89
CA ASP A 227 -4.52 -3.37 -4.71
C ASP A 227 -5.69 -2.53 -5.19
N ALA A 228 -6.24 -2.83 -6.36
CA ALA A 228 -7.30 -2.06 -7.01
C ALA A 228 -6.95 -0.56 -7.07
N LEU A 229 -5.68 -0.23 -7.38
CA LEU A 229 -5.30 1.17 -7.57
C LEU A 229 -6.11 1.75 -8.74
N PRO A 230 -6.69 2.93 -8.52
CA PRO A 230 -7.34 3.68 -9.59
C PRO A 230 -6.31 4.40 -10.46
N GLY A 231 -6.71 4.73 -11.68
CA GLY A 231 -5.89 5.49 -12.62
C GLY A 231 -5.42 4.65 -13.80
N LYS A 232 -4.75 5.35 -14.73
CA LYS A 232 -4.30 4.76 -15.98
C LYS A 232 -3.22 3.70 -15.71
N GLU A 233 -3.38 2.55 -16.37
CA GLU A 233 -2.47 1.38 -16.29
C GLU A 233 -2.50 0.62 -14.95
N TYR A 234 -3.35 1.01 -13.99
CA TYR A 234 -3.50 0.33 -12.71
C TYR A 234 -4.65 -0.69 -12.71
N GLY A 235 -4.76 -1.46 -11.61
CA GLY A 235 -5.61 -2.64 -11.51
C GLY A 235 -7.06 -2.43 -11.95
N VAL A 236 -7.70 -1.33 -11.57
CA VAL A 236 -9.09 -1.05 -11.96
C VAL A 236 -9.23 -0.89 -13.47
N GLU A 237 -8.33 -0.15 -14.13
CA GLU A 237 -8.33 -0.01 -15.59
C GLU A 237 -8.02 -1.35 -16.28
N GLN A 238 -7.16 -2.17 -15.70
CA GLN A 238 -6.81 -3.47 -16.26
C GLN A 238 -7.99 -4.46 -16.23
N ILE A 239 -8.90 -4.33 -15.26
CA ILE A 239 -10.17 -5.08 -15.28
C ILE A 239 -11.05 -4.60 -16.43
N ILE A 240 -11.19 -3.28 -16.60
CA ILE A 240 -11.98 -2.69 -17.69
C ILE A 240 -11.46 -3.13 -19.06
N ASN A 241 -10.14 -3.22 -19.20
CA ASN A 241 -9.46 -3.63 -20.43
C ASN A 241 -9.42 -5.17 -20.63
N GLY A 242 -9.91 -5.97 -19.67
CA GLY A 242 -9.94 -7.43 -19.75
C GLY A 242 -8.57 -8.09 -19.60
N VAL A 243 -7.62 -7.42 -18.94
CA VAL A 243 -6.31 -7.97 -18.57
C VAL A 243 -6.40 -8.73 -17.26
N LEU A 244 -7.11 -8.17 -16.27
CA LEU A 244 -7.42 -8.83 -15.01
C LEU A 244 -8.90 -9.21 -14.94
N ASP A 245 -9.21 -10.33 -14.31
CA ASP A 245 -10.58 -10.78 -14.04
C ASP A 245 -11.13 -10.19 -12.75
N ALA A 246 -10.28 -10.04 -11.76
CA ALA A 246 -10.61 -9.44 -10.47
C ALA A 246 -9.38 -8.87 -9.77
N THR A 247 -9.63 -7.93 -8.89
CA THR A 247 -8.68 -7.45 -7.88
C THR A 247 -9.43 -7.17 -6.57
N PHE A 248 -8.70 -6.98 -5.49
CA PHE A 248 -9.25 -6.64 -4.18
C PHE A 248 -8.69 -5.31 -3.73
N ILE A 249 -9.54 -4.42 -3.23
CA ILE A 249 -9.09 -3.14 -2.70
C ILE A 249 -8.12 -3.38 -1.55
N TYR A 250 -6.93 -2.80 -1.66
CA TYR A 250 -5.95 -2.73 -0.59
C TYR A 250 -5.68 -1.27 -0.26
N PRO A 251 -6.36 -0.74 0.77
CA PRO A 251 -6.28 0.68 1.07
C PRO A 251 -4.91 1.04 1.63
N THR A 252 -4.38 2.18 1.20
CA THR A 252 -3.08 2.71 1.63
C THR A 252 -3.08 3.19 3.08
N GLY A 253 -4.17 3.80 3.53
CA GLY A 253 -4.37 4.27 4.91
C GLY A 253 -3.47 5.42 5.33
N GLY A 254 -2.92 6.17 4.38
CA GLY A 254 -2.02 7.28 4.67
C GLY A 254 -2.67 8.43 5.43
N ASP A 255 -3.94 8.73 5.14
CA ASP A 255 -4.74 9.67 5.91
C ASP A 255 -5.04 9.14 7.31
N LYS A 256 -5.46 7.89 7.42
CA LYS A 256 -5.83 7.27 8.69
C LYS A 256 -4.65 7.16 9.65
N VAL A 257 -3.44 6.85 9.15
CA VAL A 257 -2.26 6.75 10.02
C VAL A 257 -1.88 8.10 10.61
N VAL A 258 -2.08 9.21 9.89
CA VAL A 258 -1.84 10.55 10.42
C VAL A 258 -2.87 10.91 11.48
N GLN A 259 -4.16 10.60 11.27
CA GLN A 259 -5.20 10.80 12.28
C GLN A 259 -4.87 10.05 13.56
N VAL A 260 -4.48 8.77 13.49
CA VAL A 260 -4.05 7.98 14.66
C VAL A 260 -2.79 8.58 15.30
N ALA A 261 -1.82 9.00 14.49
CA ALA A 261 -0.60 9.66 14.99
C ALA A 261 -0.93 10.94 15.78
N MET A 262 -1.84 11.76 15.28
CA MET A 262 -2.27 12.98 15.95
C MET A 262 -3.06 12.70 17.23
N ASP A 263 -3.91 11.66 17.23
CA ASP A 263 -4.60 11.25 18.46
C ASP A 263 -3.62 10.83 19.55
N ILE A 264 -2.55 10.11 19.19
CA ILE A 264 -1.47 9.72 20.11
C ILE A 264 -0.73 10.96 20.63
N LEU A 265 -0.30 11.86 19.74
CA LEU A 265 0.48 13.05 20.09
C LEU A 265 -0.31 14.03 20.96
N GLU A 266 -1.61 14.16 20.72
CA GLU A 266 -2.51 15.04 21.45
C GLU A 266 -3.20 14.35 22.65
N LYS A 267 -2.81 13.09 22.93
CA LYS A 267 -3.33 12.28 24.04
C LYS A 267 -4.85 12.11 23.98
N ARG A 268 -5.40 12.02 22.77
CA ARG A 268 -6.79 11.64 22.52
C ARG A 268 -6.94 10.11 22.49
N PRO A 269 -8.15 9.59 22.73
CA PRO A 269 -8.42 8.16 22.55
C PRO A 269 -8.14 7.71 21.11
N TYR A 270 -7.50 6.55 20.93
CA TYR A 270 -7.24 5.93 19.65
C TYR A 270 -7.39 4.41 19.73
N GLU A 271 -7.64 3.79 18.59
CA GLU A 271 -7.62 2.32 18.47
C GLU A 271 -6.18 1.85 18.24
N ARG A 272 -5.75 0.84 19.00
CA ARG A 272 -4.41 0.27 18.83
C ARG A 272 -4.24 -0.43 17.49
N ASP A 273 -5.29 -1.11 17.02
CA ASP A 273 -5.30 -1.86 15.76
C ASP A 273 -6.45 -1.37 14.89
N THR A 274 -6.15 -0.44 13.98
CA THR A 274 -7.13 0.09 13.03
C THR A 274 -7.14 -0.77 11.77
N LYS A 275 -8.25 -1.49 11.55
CA LYS A 275 -8.46 -2.31 10.35
C LYS A 275 -9.07 -1.48 9.23
N LEU A 276 -8.42 -1.50 8.07
CA LEU A 276 -8.92 -0.88 6.84
C LEU A 276 -9.75 -1.88 6.03
N SER A 277 -10.85 -1.41 5.46
CA SER A 277 -11.79 -2.25 4.72
C SER A 277 -11.27 -2.62 3.33
N THR A 278 -11.57 -3.84 2.90
CA THR A 278 -11.32 -4.36 1.55
C THR A 278 -12.64 -4.62 0.83
N ALA A 279 -12.60 -4.75 -0.49
CA ALA A 279 -13.73 -5.18 -1.30
C ALA A 279 -13.25 -5.76 -2.64
N LEU A 280 -14.01 -6.70 -3.18
CA LEU A 280 -13.80 -7.26 -4.52
C LEU A 280 -14.10 -6.20 -5.58
N VAL A 281 -13.22 -6.11 -6.57
CA VAL A 281 -13.42 -5.35 -7.80
C VAL A 281 -13.31 -6.31 -8.99
N ASP A 282 -14.37 -6.35 -9.78
CA ASP A 282 -14.42 -7.11 -11.03
C ASP A 282 -15.12 -6.30 -12.13
N LYS A 283 -15.39 -6.91 -13.26
CA LYS A 283 -16.07 -6.25 -14.40
C LYS A 283 -17.43 -5.64 -14.05
N THR A 284 -18.07 -6.05 -12.96
CA THR A 284 -19.40 -5.56 -12.59
C THR A 284 -19.35 -4.19 -11.92
N ASN A 285 -18.26 -3.84 -11.25
CA ASN A 285 -18.12 -2.61 -10.48
C ASN A 285 -16.90 -1.73 -10.84
N ALA A 286 -15.92 -2.26 -11.59
CA ALA A 286 -14.68 -1.53 -11.93
C ALA A 286 -14.94 -0.18 -12.60
N ARG A 287 -15.93 -0.11 -13.52
CA ARG A 287 -16.28 1.14 -14.21
C ARG A 287 -16.80 2.22 -13.25
N VAL A 288 -17.62 1.82 -12.28
CA VAL A 288 -18.15 2.75 -11.26
C VAL A 288 -17.01 3.26 -10.39
N MET A 289 -16.11 2.38 -9.96
CA MET A 289 -14.93 2.79 -9.19
C MET A 289 -14.03 3.77 -9.94
N GLN A 290 -13.79 3.53 -11.22
CA GLN A 290 -12.99 4.45 -12.04
C GLN A 290 -13.66 5.83 -12.11
N LEU A 291 -14.96 5.89 -12.39
CA LEU A 291 -15.70 7.16 -12.46
C LEU A 291 -15.68 7.93 -11.13
N GLN A 292 -15.80 7.24 -10.01
CA GLN A 292 -15.70 7.86 -8.69
C GLN A 292 -14.31 8.46 -8.45
N THR A 293 -13.26 7.74 -8.84
CA THR A 293 -11.88 8.19 -8.69
C THR A 293 -11.57 9.37 -9.62
N ASP A 294 -11.99 9.30 -10.88
CA ASP A 294 -11.81 10.38 -11.85
C ASP A 294 -12.47 11.67 -11.35
N HIS A 295 -13.66 11.55 -10.77
CA HIS A 295 -14.36 12.69 -10.17
C HIS A 295 -13.61 13.28 -8.97
N ILE A 296 -13.11 12.44 -8.05
CA ILE A 296 -12.30 12.90 -6.90
C ILE A 296 -11.03 13.59 -7.40
N THR A 297 -10.31 13.00 -8.34
CA THR A 297 -9.10 13.58 -8.93
C THR A 297 -9.37 14.93 -9.60
N GLU A 298 -10.51 15.08 -10.29
CA GLU A 298 -10.91 16.35 -10.88
C GLU A 298 -11.17 17.41 -9.80
N GLN A 299 -11.84 17.05 -8.70
CA GLN A 299 -12.10 17.96 -7.58
C GLN A 299 -10.81 18.35 -6.87
N ASP A 300 -9.91 17.39 -6.60
CA ASP A 300 -8.60 17.68 -6.02
C ASP A 300 -7.79 18.63 -6.88
N GLY A 301 -7.79 18.46 -8.21
CA GLY A 301 -7.15 19.37 -9.14
C GLY A 301 -7.78 20.77 -9.18
N LYS A 302 -9.08 20.89 -8.91
CA LYS A 302 -9.73 22.21 -8.76
C LYS A 302 -9.30 22.89 -7.45
N ILE A 303 -9.24 22.14 -6.35
CA ILE A 303 -8.80 22.63 -5.03
C ILE A 303 -7.34 23.10 -5.12
N GLU A 304 -6.46 22.32 -5.74
CA GLU A 304 -5.06 22.69 -5.92
C GLU A 304 -4.90 23.99 -6.72
N ARG A 305 -5.63 24.14 -7.84
CA ARG A 305 -5.64 25.38 -8.63
C ARG A 305 -6.11 26.57 -7.81
N LEU A 306 -7.18 26.43 -7.02
CA LEU A 306 -7.68 27.48 -6.15
C LEU A 306 -6.67 27.87 -5.08
N ASN A 307 -6.03 26.88 -4.43
CA ASN A 307 -5.00 27.15 -3.44
C ASN A 307 -3.80 27.89 -4.03
N ASN A 308 -3.36 27.53 -5.25
CA ASN A 308 -2.30 28.23 -5.96
C ASN A 308 -2.68 29.67 -6.27
N GLN A 309 -3.92 29.92 -6.73
CA GLN A 309 -4.42 31.27 -6.98
C GLN A 309 -4.49 32.14 -5.69
N VAL A 310 -4.94 31.54 -4.58
CA VAL A 310 -4.97 32.20 -3.27
C VAL A 310 -3.55 32.56 -2.81
N ASN A 311 -2.61 31.61 -2.92
CA ASN A 311 -1.23 31.86 -2.53
C ASN A 311 -0.55 32.93 -3.39
N GLU A 312 -0.83 32.93 -4.69
CA GLU A 312 -0.35 34.00 -5.60
C GLU A 312 -0.93 35.36 -5.24
N TYR A 313 -2.23 35.42 -4.94
CA TYR A 313 -2.88 36.65 -4.48
C TYR A 313 -2.27 37.15 -3.16
N LEU A 314 -2.10 36.29 -2.18
CA LEU A 314 -1.51 36.64 -0.88
C LEU A 314 -0.06 37.10 -1.03
N SER A 315 0.74 36.50 -1.91
CA SER A 315 2.11 36.94 -2.18
C SER A 315 2.18 38.32 -2.81
N ARG A 316 1.28 38.63 -3.75
CA ARG A 316 1.16 39.97 -4.36
C ARG A 316 0.71 41.01 -3.34
N TYR A 317 -0.23 40.68 -2.46
CA TYR A 317 -0.73 41.57 -1.42
C TYR A 317 0.35 41.88 -0.38
N SER A 318 1.10 40.90 0.06
CA SER A 318 2.23 41.07 1.00
C SER A 318 3.36 41.93 0.38
N ALA A 319 3.61 41.78 -0.91
CA ALA A 319 4.60 42.62 -1.61
C ALA A 319 4.15 44.09 -1.74
N GLN A 320 2.85 44.35 -1.93
CA GLN A 320 2.32 45.72 -1.98
C GLN A 320 2.33 46.45 -0.63
N THR A 321 2.15 45.70 0.47
CA THR A 321 2.20 46.28 1.83
C THR A 321 3.62 46.58 2.32
N MET A 322 4.65 46.08 1.63
CA MET A 322 6.06 46.42 1.94
C MET A 322 6.51 47.77 1.33
N PHE A 323 5.72 48.39 0.47
CA PHE A 323 6.02 49.68 -0.18
C PHE A 323 5.16 50.86 0.29
N LEU A 324 4.36 50.69 1.35
CA LEU A 324 3.65 51.71 2.08
C LEU A 324 4.19 51.85 3.50
#